data_d75bbb05f2f867b09c74acf0d62c60d4
#
_entry.id   d75bbb05f2f867b09c74acf0d62c60d4
#
_cell.length_a   1.000
_cell.length_b   1.000
_cell.length_c   1.000
_cell.angle_alpha   90.00
_cell.angle_beta   90.00
_cell.angle_gamma   90.00
#
_symmetry.space_group_name_H-M   'P 1'
#
loop_
_entity.id
_entity.type
_entity.pdbx_description
1 polymer ?
#
loop_
_entity_poly.entity_id
_entity_poly.type
_entity_poly.pdbx_seq_one_letter_code
_entity_poly.pdbx_strand_id
1 'polypeptide(L)'
;MSGQIKSKQRVADHGEVFTREQEVNAMLDLVKNETLRIESRFLEPACGDGNFLIQILKRKLDVVAKNYRTSQREYEFYAVLALCSIYGIELLEDNVKACRKRLFSYLVLQYETELSRLPGEAFLNTLEFILSLNIVHGDALTMRYTESNEPLHFSQWSPVPFPRRFSLKRHDFQYQYLVDNAGSPYQSLQEFKGRYFLDIQNAEPLN
;
A
#
# COMPACT_ATOMS: atom_id res chain seq x y z
N MET A 1 25.03 -7.20 11.47
CA MET A 1 24.90 -5.95 10.70
C MET A 1 24.06 -6.29 9.47
N SER A 2 22.78 -5.96 9.46
CA SER A 2 21.94 -6.09 8.26
C SER A 2 22.48 -5.07 7.25
N GLY A 3 22.99 -5.55 6.12
CA GLY A 3 23.64 -4.72 5.13
C GLY A 3 22.68 -3.68 4.54
N GLN A 4 23.08 -2.41 4.53
CA GLN A 4 22.36 -1.34 3.84
C GLN A 4 22.39 -1.50 2.31
N ILE A 5 23.08 -2.52 1.80
CA ILE A 5 23.23 -2.80 0.37
C ILE A 5 23.09 -4.30 0.11
N LYS A 6 22.43 -4.68 -0.97
CA LYS A 6 22.43 -6.08 -1.46
C LYS A 6 23.76 -6.45 -2.13
N SER A 7 24.31 -5.54 -2.95
CA SER A 7 25.62 -5.71 -3.57
C SER A 7 26.23 -4.36 -3.98
N LYS A 8 27.57 -4.29 -4.11
CA LYS A 8 28.27 -3.10 -4.62
C LYS A 8 27.87 -2.77 -6.05
N GLN A 9 27.58 -3.80 -6.87
CA GLN A 9 27.16 -3.64 -8.25
C GLN A 9 25.80 -2.91 -8.33
N ARG A 10 24.82 -3.31 -7.50
CA ARG A 10 23.50 -2.66 -7.46
C ARG A 10 23.57 -1.20 -6.99
N VAL A 11 24.50 -0.89 -6.10
CA VAL A 11 24.75 0.52 -5.71
C VAL A 11 25.29 1.32 -6.89
N ALA A 12 26.23 0.74 -7.66
CA ALA A 12 26.83 1.43 -8.80
C ALA A 12 25.81 1.62 -9.94
N ASP A 13 25.00 0.60 -10.22
CA ASP A 13 24.07 0.58 -11.38
C ASP A 13 22.76 1.31 -11.09
N HIS A 14 22.25 1.27 -9.84
CA HIS A 14 20.92 1.74 -9.48
C HIS A 14 20.88 2.66 -8.26
N GLY A 15 22.04 2.96 -7.63
CA GLY A 15 22.07 3.75 -6.39
C GLY A 15 21.37 3.07 -5.21
N GLU A 16 21.21 1.73 -5.23
CA GLU A 16 20.42 1.00 -4.25
C GLU A 16 21.09 1.00 -2.88
N VAL A 17 20.60 1.86 -1.98
CA VAL A 17 21.01 1.93 -0.58
C VAL A 17 19.76 1.94 0.30
N PHE A 18 19.66 0.95 1.19
CA PHE A 18 18.53 0.86 2.12
C PHE A 18 18.70 1.78 3.31
N THR A 19 17.71 2.62 3.57
CA THR A 19 17.67 3.47 4.77
C THR A 19 17.48 2.60 6.01
N ARG A 20 18.24 2.87 7.07
CA ARG A 20 18.12 2.12 8.32
C ARG A 20 16.80 2.39 9.01
N GLU A 21 16.29 1.39 9.74
CA GLU A 21 15.01 1.49 10.44
C GLU A 21 14.94 2.69 11.40
N GLN A 22 16.03 3.01 12.10
CA GLN A 22 16.09 4.17 12.99
C GLN A 22 15.92 5.49 12.22
N GLU A 23 16.59 5.62 11.08
CA GLU A 23 16.51 6.80 10.22
C GLU A 23 15.09 6.94 9.63
N VAL A 24 14.51 5.83 9.14
CA VAL A 24 13.12 5.78 8.65
C VAL A 24 12.16 6.26 9.75
N ASN A 25 12.29 5.73 10.96
CA ASN A 25 11.40 6.10 12.06
C ASN A 25 11.56 7.57 12.45
N ALA A 26 12.78 8.10 12.48
CA ALA A 26 13.03 9.53 12.74
C ALA A 26 12.37 10.42 11.68
N MET A 27 12.45 10.06 10.40
CA MET A 27 11.78 10.78 9.32
C MET A 27 10.25 10.70 9.42
N LEU A 28 9.70 9.53 9.74
CA LEU A 28 8.25 9.34 9.93
C LEU A 28 7.71 10.07 11.17
N ASP A 29 8.55 10.33 12.17
CA ASP A 29 8.16 11.12 13.34
C ASP A 29 7.90 12.59 13.00
N LEU A 30 8.49 13.13 11.93
CA LEU A 30 8.20 14.47 11.43
C LEU A 30 6.75 14.60 10.90
N VAL A 31 6.18 13.49 10.44
CA VAL A 31 4.80 13.39 9.92
C VAL A 31 3.95 12.43 10.77
N LYS A 32 4.23 12.34 12.07
CA LYS A 32 3.61 11.38 12.98
C LYS A 32 2.08 11.42 12.94
N ASN A 33 1.49 12.60 12.88
CA ASN A 33 0.03 12.74 12.85
C ASN A 33 -0.58 12.05 11.63
N GLU A 34 0.09 12.09 10.49
CA GLU A 34 -0.38 11.40 9.27
C GLU A 34 -0.14 9.88 9.34
N THR A 35 0.96 9.42 9.95
CA THR A 35 1.22 7.97 10.11
C THR A 35 0.26 7.31 11.10
N LEU A 36 -0.38 8.06 11.98
CA LEU A 36 -1.40 7.57 12.92
C LEU A 36 -2.84 7.63 12.37
N ARG A 37 -3.04 8.21 11.18
CA ARG A 37 -4.33 8.20 10.48
C ARG A 37 -4.36 7.01 9.51
N ILE A 38 -5.34 6.13 9.68
CA ILE A 38 -5.46 4.90 8.89
C ILE A 38 -5.54 5.21 7.38
N GLU A 39 -6.32 6.21 7.01
CA GLU A 39 -6.60 6.59 5.62
C GLU A 39 -5.59 7.56 4.99
N SER A 40 -4.66 8.15 5.75
CA SER A 40 -3.64 9.05 5.18
C SER A 40 -2.73 8.31 4.21
N ARG A 41 -2.65 8.83 2.98
CA ARG A 41 -1.93 8.16 1.89
C ARG A 41 -0.45 8.49 1.89
N PHE A 42 0.35 7.46 1.66
CA PHE A 42 1.80 7.55 1.54
C PHE A 42 2.25 6.90 0.23
N LEU A 43 3.06 7.60 -0.52
CA LEU A 43 3.73 7.09 -1.71
C LEU A 43 5.24 7.16 -1.52
N GLU A 44 5.92 6.04 -1.72
CA GLU A 44 7.38 5.96 -1.78
C GLU A 44 7.80 5.69 -3.24
N PRO A 45 8.41 6.67 -3.92
CA PRO A 45 8.71 6.55 -5.34
C PRO A 45 9.95 5.69 -5.65
N ALA A 46 10.67 5.24 -4.64
CA ALA A 46 11.80 4.31 -4.73
C ALA A 46 11.77 3.37 -3.52
N CYS A 47 10.71 2.54 -3.44
CA CYS A 47 10.36 1.86 -2.19
C CYS A 47 11.33 0.73 -1.80
N GLY A 48 12.21 0.28 -2.70
CA GLY A 48 13.12 -0.82 -2.45
C GLY A 48 12.34 -2.08 -2.01
N ASP A 49 12.86 -2.76 -1.00
CA ASP A 49 12.18 -3.89 -0.36
C ASP A 49 11.14 -3.47 0.70
N GLY A 50 10.76 -2.19 0.75
CA GLY A 50 9.69 -1.65 1.56
C GLY A 50 10.09 -1.14 2.96
N ASN A 51 11.32 -0.66 3.18
CA ASN A 51 11.77 -0.20 4.50
C ASN A 51 10.91 0.93 5.08
N PHE A 52 10.53 1.92 4.29
CA PHE A 52 9.60 2.98 4.70
C PHE A 52 8.18 2.44 4.85
N LEU A 53 7.69 1.72 3.86
CA LEU A 53 6.32 1.27 3.79
C LEU A 53 5.94 0.33 4.94
N ILE A 54 6.88 -0.53 5.37
CA ILE A 54 6.64 -1.42 6.51
C ILE A 54 6.50 -0.65 7.83
N GLN A 55 7.27 0.42 8.05
CA GLN A 55 7.15 1.22 9.27
C GLN A 55 5.85 2.03 9.29
N ILE A 56 5.40 2.53 8.13
CA ILE A 56 4.10 3.18 7.99
C ILE A 56 2.99 2.18 8.31
N LEU A 57 3.05 0.98 7.73
CA LEU A 57 2.06 -0.08 7.97
C LEU A 57 2.00 -0.47 9.45
N LYS A 58 3.15 -0.63 10.12
CA LYS A 58 3.23 -0.92 11.56
C LYS A 58 2.44 0.12 12.37
N ARG A 59 2.74 1.41 12.19
CA ARG A 59 2.08 2.50 12.91
C ARG A 59 0.56 2.53 12.70
N LYS A 60 0.11 2.27 11.47
CA LYS A 60 -1.32 2.21 11.15
C LYS A 60 -1.99 0.98 11.78
N LEU A 61 -1.36 -0.19 11.74
CA LEU A 61 -1.91 -1.39 12.34
C LEU A 61 -1.95 -1.33 13.86
N ASP A 62 -1.02 -0.62 14.51
CA ASP A 62 -1.10 -0.33 15.95
C ASP A 62 -2.39 0.46 16.29
N VAL A 63 -2.75 1.43 15.43
CA VAL A 63 -4.01 2.19 15.59
C VAL A 63 -5.22 1.29 15.35
N VAL A 64 -5.16 0.42 14.34
CA VAL A 64 -6.23 -0.56 14.05
C VAL A 64 -6.41 -1.51 15.22
N ALA A 65 -5.35 -2.11 15.74
CA ALA A 65 -5.40 -3.01 16.88
C ALA A 65 -5.98 -2.33 18.12
N LYS A 66 -5.51 -1.12 18.43
CA LYS A 66 -6.01 -0.34 19.57
C LYS A 66 -7.51 -0.10 19.52
N ASN A 67 -8.07 0.19 18.35
CA ASN A 67 -9.44 0.64 18.21
C ASN A 67 -10.43 -0.47 17.83
N TYR A 68 -9.97 -1.53 17.13
CA TYR A 68 -10.88 -2.45 16.45
C TYR A 68 -10.63 -3.94 16.72
N ARG A 69 -9.63 -4.32 17.55
CA ARG A 69 -9.31 -5.75 17.82
C ARG A 69 -10.45 -6.56 18.44
N THR A 70 -11.46 -5.90 19.01
CA THR A 70 -12.61 -6.58 19.63
C THR A 70 -13.63 -7.10 18.63
N SER A 71 -13.55 -6.66 17.37
CA SER A 71 -14.42 -7.07 16.25
C SER A 71 -13.58 -7.51 15.08
N GLN A 72 -13.58 -8.81 14.75
CA GLN A 72 -12.82 -9.33 13.61
C GLN A 72 -13.11 -8.56 12.32
N ARG A 73 -14.40 -8.33 12.02
CA ARG A 73 -14.81 -7.63 10.79
C ARG A 73 -14.31 -6.19 10.73
N GLU A 74 -14.34 -5.48 11.87
CA GLU A 74 -13.83 -4.11 11.92
C GLU A 74 -12.31 -4.09 11.80
N TYR A 75 -11.62 -4.98 12.50
CA TYR A 75 -10.17 -5.14 12.38
C TYR A 75 -9.76 -5.40 10.93
N GLU A 76 -10.37 -6.39 10.27
CA GLU A 76 -10.11 -6.73 8.88
C GLU A 76 -10.34 -5.54 7.94
N PHE A 77 -11.47 -4.85 8.08
CA PHE A 77 -11.80 -3.70 7.25
C PHE A 77 -10.79 -2.57 7.40
N TYR A 78 -10.45 -2.19 8.63
CA TYR A 78 -9.51 -1.10 8.86
C TYR A 78 -8.06 -1.48 8.58
N ALA A 79 -7.68 -2.76 8.71
CA ALA A 79 -6.38 -3.26 8.26
C ALA A 79 -6.26 -3.21 6.72
N VAL A 80 -7.31 -3.61 6.00
CA VAL A 80 -7.42 -3.45 4.55
C VAL A 80 -7.33 -1.97 4.17
N LEU A 81 -8.04 -1.08 4.85
CA LEU A 81 -8.02 0.36 4.59
C LEU A 81 -6.62 0.96 4.83
N ALA A 82 -5.91 0.51 5.87
CA ALA A 82 -4.52 0.89 6.12
C ALA A 82 -3.61 0.49 4.95
N LEU A 83 -3.76 -0.74 4.43
CA LEU A 83 -2.99 -1.21 3.28
C LEU A 83 -3.35 -0.44 2.01
N CYS A 84 -4.63 -0.12 1.80
CA CYS A 84 -5.13 0.68 0.68
C CYS A 84 -4.52 2.10 0.60
N SER A 85 -3.95 2.59 1.69
CA SER A 85 -3.36 3.92 1.79
C SER A 85 -1.84 3.96 1.57
N ILE A 86 -1.22 2.82 1.26
CA ILE A 86 0.24 2.67 1.09
C ILE A 86 0.55 2.34 -0.36
N TYR A 87 1.44 3.12 -0.97
CA TYR A 87 1.83 3.02 -2.37
C TYR A 87 3.35 3.00 -2.50
N GLY A 88 3.85 2.26 -3.48
CA GLY A 88 5.28 2.18 -3.80
C GLY A 88 5.53 2.02 -5.28
N ILE A 89 6.57 2.67 -5.78
CA ILE A 89 7.14 2.44 -7.11
C ILE A 89 8.54 1.88 -6.89
N GLU A 90 8.91 0.86 -7.65
CA GLU A 90 10.22 0.27 -7.58
C GLU A 90 10.67 -0.21 -8.96
N LEU A 91 11.91 0.13 -9.30
CA LEU A 91 12.51 -0.17 -10.60
C LEU A 91 12.92 -1.64 -10.75
N LEU A 92 13.24 -2.31 -9.65
CA LEU A 92 13.78 -3.66 -9.64
C LEU A 92 12.71 -4.67 -9.21
N GLU A 93 12.39 -5.60 -10.09
CA GLU A 93 11.31 -6.57 -9.91
C GLU A 93 11.47 -7.43 -8.64
N ASP A 94 12.69 -7.82 -8.30
CA ASP A 94 12.96 -8.61 -7.09
C ASP A 94 12.66 -7.81 -5.80
N ASN A 95 12.87 -6.49 -5.81
CA ASN A 95 12.49 -5.61 -4.73
C ASN A 95 10.97 -5.45 -4.63
N VAL A 96 10.27 -5.31 -5.75
CA VAL A 96 8.80 -5.29 -5.77
C VAL A 96 8.23 -6.53 -5.10
N LYS A 97 8.73 -7.72 -5.50
CA LYS A 97 8.31 -9.01 -4.92
C LYS A 97 8.63 -9.09 -3.42
N ALA A 98 9.83 -8.63 -3.03
CA ALA A 98 10.25 -8.61 -1.63
C ALA A 98 9.39 -7.66 -0.79
N CYS A 99 9.10 -6.45 -1.29
CA CYS A 99 8.25 -5.46 -0.65
C CYS A 99 6.83 -6.00 -0.43
N ARG A 100 6.18 -6.50 -1.49
CA ARG A 100 4.84 -7.10 -1.41
C ARG A 100 4.79 -8.23 -0.38
N LYS A 101 5.74 -9.17 -0.44
CA LYS A 101 5.83 -10.28 0.51
C LYS A 101 6.01 -9.81 1.95
N ARG A 102 6.86 -8.80 2.17
CA ARG A 102 7.14 -8.25 3.50
C ARG A 102 5.90 -7.60 4.13
N LEU A 103 5.19 -6.76 3.37
CA LEU A 103 3.96 -6.11 3.82
C LEU A 103 2.86 -7.14 4.10
N PHE A 104 2.67 -8.10 3.19
CA PHE A 104 1.71 -9.20 3.35
C PHE A 104 2.00 -10.03 4.61
N SER A 105 3.24 -10.54 4.74
CA SER A 105 3.62 -11.41 5.86
C SER A 105 3.48 -10.69 7.21
N TYR A 106 3.82 -9.39 7.26
CA TYR A 106 3.67 -8.61 8.47
C TYR A 106 2.19 -8.45 8.86
N LEU A 107 1.31 -8.15 7.89
CA LEU A 107 -0.11 -7.98 8.15
C LEU A 107 -0.75 -9.29 8.62
N VAL A 108 -0.40 -10.42 8.02
CA VAL A 108 -0.85 -11.76 8.47
C VAL A 108 -0.38 -12.04 9.90
N LEU A 109 0.90 -11.77 10.21
CA LEU A 109 1.44 -11.95 11.57
C LEU A 109 0.70 -11.07 12.60
N GLN A 110 0.42 -9.82 12.27
CA GLN A 110 -0.34 -8.93 13.15
C GLN A 110 -1.78 -9.41 13.35
N TYR A 111 -2.43 -9.89 12.29
CA TYR A 111 -3.76 -10.49 12.38
C TYR A 111 -3.79 -11.67 13.36
N GLU A 112 -2.86 -12.60 13.21
CA GLU A 112 -2.74 -13.77 14.11
C GLU A 112 -2.46 -13.36 15.56
N THR A 113 -1.59 -12.38 15.74
CA THR A 113 -1.21 -11.85 17.05
C THR A 113 -2.40 -11.20 17.77
N GLU A 114 -3.13 -10.33 17.08
CA GLU A 114 -4.19 -9.52 17.69
C GLU A 114 -5.52 -10.28 17.86
N LEU A 115 -5.82 -11.20 16.95
CA LEU A 115 -7.10 -11.91 16.93
C LEU A 115 -7.00 -13.37 17.41
N SER A 116 -5.78 -13.89 17.65
CA SER A 116 -5.50 -15.27 18.07
C SER A 116 -6.14 -16.32 17.15
N ARG A 117 -6.16 -16.08 15.85
CA ARG A 117 -6.72 -16.95 14.81
C ARG A 117 -6.05 -16.72 13.46
N LEU A 118 -6.17 -17.69 12.56
CA LEU A 118 -5.70 -17.57 11.19
C LEU A 118 -6.67 -16.69 10.34
N PRO A 119 -6.16 -15.88 9.42
CA PRO A 119 -6.98 -15.14 8.47
C PRO A 119 -7.66 -16.09 7.48
N GLY A 120 -8.89 -15.74 7.07
CA GLY A 120 -9.60 -16.45 6.02
C GLY A 120 -9.05 -16.16 4.61
N GLU A 121 -9.28 -17.09 3.67
CA GLU A 121 -8.79 -17.00 2.29
C GLU A 121 -9.23 -15.70 1.58
N ALA A 122 -10.48 -15.27 1.77
CA ALA A 122 -11.00 -14.03 1.18
C ALA A 122 -10.21 -12.79 1.66
N PHE A 123 -9.78 -12.76 2.91
CA PHE A 123 -8.95 -11.68 3.44
C PHE A 123 -7.55 -11.71 2.80
N LEU A 124 -6.91 -12.88 2.73
CA LEU A 124 -5.59 -13.05 2.11
C LEU A 124 -5.61 -12.62 0.64
N ASN A 125 -6.60 -13.07 -0.14
CA ASN A 125 -6.77 -12.70 -1.55
C ASN A 125 -6.97 -11.18 -1.71
N THR A 126 -7.70 -10.54 -0.80
CA THR A 126 -7.87 -9.08 -0.78
C THR A 126 -6.54 -8.36 -0.56
N LEU A 127 -5.70 -8.84 0.37
CA LEU A 127 -4.38 -8.23 0.63
C LEU A 127 -3.47 -8.35 -0.60
N GLU A 128 -3.40 -9.53 -1.21
CA GLU A 128 -2.58 -9.76 -2.42
C GLU A 128 -3.04 -8.88 -3.57
N PHE A 129 -4.36 -8.76 -3.77
CA PHE A 129 -4.92 -7.90 -4.80
C PHE A 129 -4.54 -6.43 -4.61
N ILE A 130 -4.70 -5.88 -3.41
CA ILE A 130 -4.32 -4.49 -3.11
C ILE A 130 -2.81 -4.28 -3.33
N LEU A 131 -1.97 -5.18 -2.81
CA LEU A 131 -0.53 -5.09 -2.97
C LEU A 131 -0.11 -5.15 -4.44
N SER A 132 -0.82 -5.92 -5.28
CA SER A 132 -0.53 -5.99 -6.71
C SER A 132 -0.75 -4.66 -7.43
N LEU A 133 -1.72 -3.86 -6.97
CA LEU A 133 -2.07 -2.57 -7.56
C LEU A 133 -1.31 -1.38 -6.94
N ASN A 134 -0.97 -1.48 -5.66
CA ASN A 134 -0.38 -0.36 -4.93
C ASN A 134 1.15 -0.37 -4.90
N ILE A 135 1.80 -1.53 -5.06
CA ILE A 135 3.26 -1.65 -5.15
C ILE A 135 3.61 -2.07 -6.58
N VAL A 136 4.07 -1.11 -7.37
CA VAL A 136 4.20 -1.29 -8.82
C VAL A 136 5.66 -1.40 -9.28
N HIS A 137 5.88 -2.24 -10.31
CA HIS A 137 7.15 -2.36 -11.00
C HIS A 137 7.23 -1.29 -12.09
N GLY A 138 7.95 -0.22 -11.81
CA GLY A 138 8.01 0.93 -12.71
C GLY A 138 9.12 1.89 -12.35
N ASP A 139 9.30 2.86 -13.22
CA ASP A 139 10.24 3.95 -13.05
C ASP A 139 9.47 5.23 -12.67
N ALA A 140 9.74 5.75 -11.49
CA ALA A 140 9.10 6.96 -10.98
C ALA A 140 9.49 8.24 -11.74
N LEU A 141 10.68 8.25 -12.38
CA LEU A 141 11.16 9.41 -13.16
C LEU A 141 10.46 9.50 -14.52
N THR A 142 10.30 8.35 -15.18
CA THR A 142 9.58 8.29 -16.47
C THR A 142 8.07 8.12 -16.28
N MET A 143 7.63 7.78 -15.06
CA MET A 143 6.23 7.50 -14.69
C MET A 143 5.61 6.38 -15.52
N ARG A 144 6.41 5.35 -15.84
CA ARG A 144 6.02 4.21 -16.70
C ARG A 144 6.31 2.88 -16.05
N TYR A 145 5.48 1.88 -16.37
CA TYR A 145 5.76 0.49 -16.04
C TYR A 145 7.02 0.02 -16.79
N THR A 146 7.89 -0.71 -16.10
CA THR A 146 9.17 -1.19 -16.67
C THR A 146 8.95 -2.21 -17.80
N GLU A 147 7.94 -3.08 -17.68
CA GLU A 147 7.70 -4.14 -18.65
C GLU A 147 6.93 -3.68 -19.89
N SER A 148 5.81 -2.98 -19.68
CA SER A 148 4.90 -2.60 -20.78
C SER A 148 5.20 -1.24 -21.38
N ASN A 149 5.99 -0.41 -20.70
CA ASN A 149 6.21 1.00 -21.03
C ASN A 149 4.92 1.85 -21.06
N GLU A 150 3.81 1.33 -20.51
CA GLU A 150 2.57 2.06 -20.32
C GLU A 150 2.69 3.04 -19.15
N PRO A 151 1.90 4.13 -19.12
CA PRO A 151 1.87 5.04 -17.99
C PRO A 151 1.50 4.34 -16.68
N LEU A 152 2.17 4.71 -15.57
CA LEU A 152 1.84 4.20 -14.24
C LEU A 152 0.44 4.62 -13.79
N HIS A 153 -0.30 3.67 -13.21
CA HIS A 153 -1.61 3.89 -12.63
C HIS A 153 -1.62 3.52 -11.15
N PHE A 154 -2.40 4.26 -10.37
CA PHE A 154 -2.69 3.94 -8.97
C PHE A 154 -4.18 3.85 -8.71
N SER A 155 -4.55 2.92 -7.85
CA SER A 155 -5.92 2.76 -7.38
C SER A 155 -6.13 3.54 -6.09
N GLN A 156 -7.05 4.50 -6.09
CA GLN A 156 -7.52 5.15 -4.88
C GLN A 156 -8.73 4.38 -4.34
N TRP A 157 -8.69 4.10 -3.06
CA TRP A 157 -9.71 3.38 -2.33
C TRP A 157 -10.44 4.31 -1.37
N SER A 158 -11.75 4.24 -1.33
CA SER A 158 -12.55 5.04 -0.42
C SER A 158 -13.71 4.23 0.18
N PRO A 159 -13.95 4.34 1.49
CA PRO A 159 -15.10 3.74 2.12
C PRO A 159 -16.41 4.22 1.49
N VAL A 160 -17.35 3.29 1.30
CA VAL A 160 -18.71 3.63 0.87
C VAL A 160 -19.55 3.98 2.11
N PRO A 161 -20.24 5.14 2.13
CA PRO A 161 -21.10 5.52 3.24
C PRO A 161 -22.26 4.54 3.45
N PHE A 162 -22.90 4.63 4.63
CA PHE A 162 -24.15 3.94 4.93
C PHE A 162 -25.15 3.99 3.74
N PRO A 163 -25.89 2.91 3.40
CA PRO A 163 -26.05 1.68 4.19
C PRO A 163 -25.01 0.57 3.88
N ARG A 164 -24.09 0.76 2.94
CA ARG A 164 -23.12 -0.26 2.52
C ARG A 164 -21.85 -0.25 3.39
N ARG A 165 -22.01 -0.34 4.70
CA ARG A 165 -20.90 -0.44 5.65
C ARG A 165 -19.94 -1.60 5.25
N PHE A 166 -18.63 -1.37 5.42
CA PHE A 166 -17.57 -2.30 5.02
C PHE A 166 -17.45 -2.54 3.50
N SER A 167 -17.81 -1.56 2.69
CA SER A 167 -17.56 -1.58 1.25
C SER A 167 -16.57 -0.50 0.87
N LEU A 168 -15.80 -0.79 -0.19
CA LEU A 168 -14.82 0.14 -0.77
C LEU A 168 -15.20 0.42 -2.23
N LYS A 169 -15.01 1.66 -2.65
CA LYS A 169 -14.94 2.07 -4.06
C LYS A 169 -13.48 2.15 -4.47
N ARG A 170 -13.21 1.80 -5.72
CA ARG A 170 -11.92 1.98 -6.36
C ARG A 170 -12.05 2.97 -7.51
N HIS A 171 -11.08 3.90 -7.57
CA HIS A 171 -10.91 4.83 -8.68
C HIS A 171 -9.45 4.75 -9.14
N ASP A 172 -9.22 4.48 -10.39
CA ASP A 172 -7.88 4.40 -10.96
C ASP A 172 -7.48 5.74 -11.57
N PHE A 173 -6.25 6.17 -11.31
CA PHE A 173 -5.68 7.43 -11.77
C PHE A 173 -4.33 7.19 -12.42
N GLN A 174 -4.03 7.92 -13.47
CA GLN A 174 -2.69 7.97 -14.03
C GLN A 174 -1.76 8.77 -13.11
N TYR A 175 -0.58 8.23 -12.79
CA TYR A 175 0.36 8.87 -11.86
C TYR A 175 0.81 10.24 -12.35
N GLN A 176 1.15 10.38 -13.62
CA GLN A 176 1.49 11.66 -14.26
C GLN A 176 0.41 12.71 -13.99
N TYR A 177 -0.85 12.36 -14.18
CA TYR A 177 -1.97 13.27 -13.95
C TYR A 177 -2.07 13.75 -12.51
N LEU A 178 -1.79 12.86 -11.53
CA LEU A 178 -1.79 13.21 -10.11
C LEU A 178 -0.67 14.19 -9.75
N VAL A 179 0.49 14.07 -10.42
CA VAL A 179 1.64 14.96 -10.22
C VAL A 179 1.39 16.33 -10.84
N ASP A 180 0.92 16.37 -12.09
CA ASP A 180 0.73 17.61 -12.86
C ASP A 180 -0.44 18.46 -12.32
N ASN A 181 -1.44 17.83 -11.70
CA ASN A 181 -2.66 18.48 -11.22
C ASN A 181 -2.80 18.45 -9.69
N ALA A 182 -1.70 18.42 -8.95
CA ALA A 182 -1.73 18.42 -7.49
C ALA A 182 -2.55 19.61 -6.95
N GLY A 183 -3.60 19.30 -6.18
CA GLY A 183 -4.52 20.30 -5.61
C GLY A 183 -5.75 20.64 -6.47
N SER A 184 -5.87 20.09 -7.67
CA SER A 184 -7.07 20.21 -8.53
C SER A 184 -8.02 19.03 -8.36
N PRO A 185 -9.31 19.15 -8.74
CA PRO A 185 -10.20 17.99 -8.80
C PRO A 185 -9.64 16.95 -9.77
N TYR A 186 -9.44 15.73 -9.27
CA TYR A 186 -8.89 14.64 -10.06
C TYR A 186 -9.95 14.03 -10.97
N GLN A 187 -9.59 13.82 -12.24
CA GLN A 187 -10.37 13.00 -13.16
C GLN A 187 -9.83 11.56 -13.12
N SER A 188 -10.67 10.62 -12.70
CA SER A 188 -10.32 9.21 -12.72
C SER A 188 -10.30 8.66 -14.15
N LEU A 189 -9.38 7.74 -14.42
CA LEU A 189 -9.35 6.97 -15.67
C LEU A 189 -10.50 5.96 -15.71
N GLN A 190 -10.71 5.30 -14.57
CA GLN A 190 -11.74 4.29 -14.40
C GLN A 190 -12.29 4.34 -12.98
N GLU A 191 -13.60 4.23 -12.87
CA GLU A 191 -14.31 4.08 -11.60
C GLU A 191 -14.91 2.68 -11.50
N PHE A 192 -14.99 2.14 -10.29
CA PHE A 192 -15.55 0.83 -10.02
C PHE A 192 -16.71 0.93 -9.03
N LYS A 193 -17.71 0.06 -9.19
CA LYS A 193 -18.83 -0.05 -8.25
C LYS A 193 -18.32 -0.38 -6.86
N GLY A 194 -18.92 0.25 -5.83
CA GLY A 194 -18.62 -0.09 -4.45
C GLY A 194 -18.92 -1.55 -4.14
N ARG A 195 -17.95 -2.25 -3.54
CA ARG A 195 -18.01 -3.68 -3.24
C ARG A 195 -17.64 -3.94 -1.78
N TYR A 196 -18.13 -5.05 -1.21
CA TYR A 196 -17.70 -5.51 0.11
C TYR A 196 -16.17 -5.72 0.13
N PHE A 197 -15.50 -5.29 1.19
CA PHE A 197 -14.04 -5.19 1.20
C PHE A 197 -13.29 -6.52 0.97
N LEU A 198 -13.89 -7.66 1.29
CA LEU A 198 -13.31 -8.99 1.02
C LEU A 198 -13.64 -9.52 -0.40
N ASP A 199 -14.25 -8.71 -1.25
CA ASP A 199 -14.66 -9.08 -2.61
C ASP A 199 -14.33 -7.97 -3.64
N ILE A 200 -13.42 -7.05 -3.28
CA ILE A 200 -13.08 -5.88 -4.10
C ILE A 200 -12.39 -6.24 -5.41
N GLN A 201 -11.71 -7.39 -5.48
CA GLN A 201 -11.10 -7.90 -6.71
C GLN A 201 -12.13 -8.19 -7.81
N ASN A 202 -13.39 -8.40 -7.44
CA ASN A 202 -14.51 -8.66 -8.35
C ASN A 202 -15.37 -7.39 -8.60
N ALA A 203 -14.85 -6.19 -8.27
CA ALA A 203 -15.57 -4.95 -8.52
C ALA A 203 -15.69 -4.69 -10.03
N GLU A 204 -16.92 -4.41 -10.49
CA GLU A 204 -17.22 -4.09 -11.88
C GLU A 204 -16.89 -2.62 -12.16
N PRO A 205 -16.28 -2.30 -13.33
CA PRO A 205 -16.13 -0.93 -13.76
C PRO A 205 -17.49 -0.24 -13.91
N LEU A 206 -17.51 1.06 -13.64
CA LEU A 206 -18.63 1.92 -14.00
C LEU A 206 -18.41 2.39 -15.46
N ASN A 207 -19.43 2.22 -16.28
CA ASN A 207 -19.46 2.69 -17.67
C ASN A 207 -19.61 4.20 -17.73
#